data_da2c68e0ef5059eae35223f88208bc60
#
_entry.id   da2c68e0ef5059eae35223f88208bc60
#
_cell.length_a   1.000
_cell.length_b   1.000
_cell.length_c   1.000
_cell.angle_alpha   90.00
_cell.angle_beta   90.00
_cell.angle_gamma   90.00
#
_symmetry.space_group_name_H-M   'P 1'
#
loop_
_entity.id
_entity.type
_entity.pdbx_description
1 polymer ?
#
loop_
_entity_poly.entity_id
_entity_poly.type
_entity_poly.pdbx_seq_one_letter_code
_entity_poly.pdbx_strand_id
1 'polypeptide(L)'
;MSQIGINAWVWTSPVTTDEFSKLVPMVARMGFDIIEIGIEGTSDLDYRRGAEIAKGNGLGVSVCAAMGPDRDLIHPDESIRKNGMSYVRHCIDAAQTLGSPTVCGPLYSAVGRTWQATDDERKRDVDLLVNQLRELSTYAAERGVGLGVEPLNRFETSFINLTSQAI
;
A
#
# COMPACT_ATOMS: atom_id res chain seq x y z
N MET A 1 15.28 -6.70 19.31
CA MET A 1 14.37 -7.76 18.86
C MET A 1 13.67 -7.24 17.59
N SER A 2 13.40 -8.12 16.63
CA SER A 2 12.61 -7.73 15.46
C SER A 2 11.16 -7.51 15.88
N GLN A 3 10.52 -6.47 15.35
CA GLN A 3 9.10 -6.21 15.57
C GLN A 3 8.26 -7.15 14.68
N ILE A 4 7.13 -7.61 15.20
CA ILE A 4 6.19 -8.47 14.47
C ILE A 4 4.88 -7.73 14.30
N GLY A 5 4.44 -7.62 13.03
CA GLY A 5 3.18 -6.99 12.67
C GLY A 5 2.14 -7.97 12.13
N ILE A 6 0.89 -7.53 12.11
CA ILE A 6 -0.20 -8.26 11.50
C ILE A 6 -1.08 -7.32 10.67
N ASN A 7 -1.52 -7.79 9.51
CA ASN A 7 -2.41 -7.02 8.64
C ASN A 7 -3.86 -7.11 9.12
N ALA A 8 -4.54 -5.98 9.19
CA ALA A 8 -5.94 -5.87 9.65
C ALA A 8 -6.94 -6.61 8.73
N TRP A 9 -6.58 -6.83 7.46
CA TRP A 9 -7.42 -7.61 6.52
C TRP A 9 -7.63 -9.07 6.93
N VAL A 10 -6.86 -9.58 7.90
CA VAL A 10 -7.14 -10.89 8.51
C VAL A 10 -8.55 -10.93 9.13
N TRP A 11 -9.07 -9.78 9.57
CA TRP A 11 -10.36 -9.71 10.28
C TRP A 11 -11.42 -8.89 9.54
N THR A 12 -11.04 -7.82 8.84
CA THR A 12 -12.00 -6.89 8.23
C THR A 12 -11.44 -6.20 6.98
N SER A 13 -12.32 -5.93 6.04
CA SER A 13 -12.12 -5.13 4.84
C SER A 13 -13.47 -4.50 4.47
N PRO A 14 -13.56 -3.17 4.31
CA PRO A 14 -12.54 -2.17 4.57
C PRO A 14 -12.25 -1.98 6.08
N VAL A 15 -11.11 -1.37 6.39
CA VAL A 15 -10.74 -1.02 7.77
C VAL A 15 -11.35 0.33 8.12
N THR A 16 -12.50 0.34 8.76
CA THR A 16 -13.14 1.58 9.22
C THR A 16 -12.60 2.03 10.58
N THR A 17 -12.86 3.30 10.95
CA THR A 17 -12.48 3.82 12.27
C THR A 17 -13.06 2.98 13.41
N ASP A 18 -14.30 2.54 13.29
CA ASP A 18 -14.98 1.73 14.31
C ASP A 18 -14.35 0.34 14.44
N GLU A 19 -14.06 -0.32 13.29
CA GLU A 19 -13.38 -1.62 13.31
C GLU A 19 -11.95 -1.50 13.84
N PHE A 20 -11.22 -0.47 13.43
CA PHE A 20 -9.87 -0.22 13.91
C PHE A 20 -9.83 -0.03 15.42
N SER A 21 -10.80 0.69 16.00
CA SER A 21 -10.90 0.92 17.44
C SER A 21 -11.11 -0.36 18.26
N LYS A 22 -11.73 -1.39 17.66
CA LYS A 22 -11.94 -2.72 18.27
C LYS A 22 -10.72 -3.63 18.08
N LEU A 23 -10.11 -3.58 16.88
CA LEU A 23 -9.00 -4.46 16.50
C LEU A 23 -7.72 -4.12 17.26
N VAL A 24 -7.37 -2.83 17.37
CA VAL A 24 -6.09 -2.40 17.96
C VAL A 24 -5.87 -2.93 19.38
N PRO A 25 -6.83 -2.82 20.34
CA PRO A 25 -6.64 -3.40 21.67
C PRO A 25 -6.53 -4.93 21.65
N MET A 26 -7.18 -5.59 20.70
CA MET A 26 -7.11 -7.05 20.55
C MET A 26 -5.70 -7.46 20.04
N VAL A 27 -5.21 -6.80 19.01
CA VAL A 27 -3.88 -7.04 18.42
C VAL A 27 -2.77 -6.81 19.45
N ALA A 28 -2.87 -5.73 20.24
CA ALA A 28 -1.94 -5.46 21.33
C ALA A 28 -1.92 -6.59 22.38
N ARG A 29 -3.11 -7.10 22.78
CA ARG A 29 -3.19 -8.23 23.73
C ARG A 29 -2.64 -9.55 23.16
N MET A 30 -2.65 -9.72 21.84
CA MET A 30 -2.02 -10.87 21.17
C MET A 30 -0.48 -10.79 21.16
N GLY A 31 0.11 -9.65 21.52
CA GLY A 31 1.55 -9.48 21.62
C GLY A 31 2.23 -9.05 20.32
N PHE A 32 1.47 -8.53 19.36
CA PHE A 32 2.03 -7.89 18.16
C PHE A 32 2.58 -6.50 18.50
N ASP A 33 3.59 -6.07 17.75
CA ASP A 33 4.22 -4.76 17.87
C ASP A 33 3.63 -3.74 16.89
N ILE A 34 3.09 -4.22 15.75
CA ILE A 34 2.63 -3.38 14.63
C ILE A 34 1.28 -3.91 14.14
N ILE A 35 0.37 -2.98 13.84
CA ILE A 35 -0.82 -3.27 13.02
C ILE A 35 -0.64 -2.66 11.63
N GLU A 36 -0.82 -3.47 10.59
CA GLU A 36 -0.80 -3.01 9.21
C GLU A 36 -2.21 -2.72 8.72
N ILE A 37 -2.38 -1.55 8.08
CA ILE A 37 -3.66 -1.07 7.58
C ILE A 37 -3.63 -1.07 6.07
N GLY A 38 -4.52 -1.84 5.45
CA GLY A 38 -4.80 -1.73 4.02
C GLY A 38 -5.73 -0.55 3.74
N ILE A 39 -5.30 0.36 2.88
CA ILE A 39 -6.12 1.51 2.47
C ILE A 39 -6.89 1.14 1.20
N GLU A 40 -8.21 1.06 1.31
CA GLU A 40 -9.11 0.72 0.20
C GLU A 40 -9.81 1.97 -0.34
N GLY A 41 -10.46 2.71 0.54
CA GLY A 41 -11.12 3.98 0.24
C GLY A 41 -10.44 5.16 0.95
N THR A 42 -10.72 6.36 0.49
CA THR A 42 -10.11 7.60 1.01
C THR A 42 -10.77 8.14 2.27
N SER A 43 -11.87 7.53 2.73
CA SER A 43 -12.68 8.00 3.86
C SER A 43 -13.05 6.89 4.86
N ASP A 44 -12.47 5.71 4.73
CA ASP A 44 -12.84 4.56 5.59
C ASP A 44 -12.34 4.77 7.03
N LEU A 45 -11.14 5.31 7.18
CA LEU A 45 -10.49 5.52 8.47
C LEU A 45 -10.18 7.01 8.69
N ASP A 46 -10.54 7.54 9.85
CA ASP A 46 -9.97 8.79 10.37
C ASP A 46 -8.53 8.51 10.82
N TYR A 47 -7.55 8.90 10.01
CA TYR A 47 -6.14 8.60 10.23
C TYR A 47 -5.57 9.23 11.50
N ARG A 48 -6.02 10.44 11.89
CA ARG A 48 -5.56 11.11 13.13
C ARG A 48 -6.03 10.32 14.34
N ARG A 49 -7.30 9.95 14.35
CA ARG A 49 -7.87 9.12 15.42
C ARG A 49 -7.27 7.73 15.41
N GLY A 50 -6.99 7.15 14.25
CA GLY A 50 -6.27 5.87 14.11
C GLY A 50 -4.87 5.93 14.76
N ALA A 51 -4.10 6.98 14.51
CA ALA A 51 -2.80 7.20 15.13
C ALA A 51 -2.89 7.27 16.67
N GLU A 52 -3.88 8.01 17.20
CA GLU A 52 -4.13 8.10 18.65
C GLU A 52 -4.47 6.73 19.26
N ILE A 53 -5.35 5.97 18.60
CA ILE A 53 -5.75 4.63 19.06
C ILE A 53 -4.57 3.68 19.07
N ALA A 54 -3.77 3.60 17.99
CA ALA A 54 -2.60 2.73 17.91
C ALA A 54 -1.58 3.09 19.00
N LYS A 55 -1.22 4.38 19.09
CA LYS A 55 -0.30 4.89 20.11
C LYS A 55 -0.76 4.61 21.54
N GLY A 56 -2.05 4.81 21.82
CA GLY A 56 -2.64 4.57 23.14
C GLY A 56 -2.58 3.10 23.58
N ASN A 57 -2.43 2.17 22.62
CA ASN A 57 -2.30 0.72 22.86
C ASN A 57 -0.86 0.21 22.67
N GLY A 58 0.11 1.10 22.43
CA GLY A 58 1.52 0.74 22.29
C GLY A 58 1.89 0.06 20.96
N LEU A 59 1.03 0.14 19.95
CA LEU A 59 1.30 -0.42 18.62
C LEU A 59 1.89 0.62 17.66
N GLY A 60 2.86 0.20 16.86
CA GLY A 60 3.24 0.87 15.63
C GLY A 60 2.20 0.64 14.53
N VAL A 61 2.25 1.48 13.48
CA VAL A 61 1.39 1.33 12.30
C VAL A 61 2.25 1.13 11.07
N SER A 62 1.84 0.22 10.19
CA SER A 62 2.31 0.07 8.82
C SER A 62 1.14 0.30 7.87
N VAL A 63 1.39 0.86 6.68
CA VAL A 63 0.37 1.07 5.65
C VAL A 63 0.63 0.17 4.47
N CYS A 64 -0.40 -0.55 4.05
CA CYS A 64 -0.42 -1.36 2.84
C CYS A 64 -1.36 -0.73 1.80
N ALA A 65 -0.98 -0.78 0.54
CA ALA A 65 -1.77 -0.29 -0.57
C ALA A 65 -1.93 -1.39 -1.63
N ALA A 66 -3.13 -1.54 -2.18
CA ALA A 66 -3.43 -2.47 -3.25
C ALA A 66 -4.06 -1.75 -4.43
N MET A 67 -3.48 -1.96 -5.61
CA MET A 67 -3.97 -1.37 -6.85
C MET A 67 -5.19 -2.13 -7.36
N GLY A 68 -6.19 -1.39 -7.83
CA GLY A 68 -7.41 -1.93 -8.43
C GLY A 68 -7.51 -1.61 -9.92
N PRO A 69 -8.53 -2.11 -10.63
CA PRO A 69 -8.68 -1.89 -12.07
C PRO A 69 -8.89 -0.43 -12.45
N ASP A 70 -9.33 0.41 -11.53
CA ASP A 70 -9.54 1.86 -11.67
C ASP A 70 -8.29 2.69 -11.31
N ARG A 71 -7.23 2.05 -10.80
CA ARG A 71 -6.00 2.65 -10.29
C ARG A 71 -4.80 1.74 -10.55
N ASP A 72 -4.23 1.84 -11.74
CA ASP A 72 -3.13 1.00 -12.23
C ASP A 72 -2.08 1.90 -12.86
N LEU A 73 -0.84 1.89 -12.33
CA LEU A 73 0.22 2.81 -12.76
C LEU A 73 0.75 2.51 -14.16
N ILE A 74 0.52 1.32 -14.68
CA ILE A 74 0.97 0.91 -16.02
C ILE A 74 -0.18 0.69 -17.01
N HIS A 75 -1.39 1.12 -16.64
CA HIS A 75 -2.56 0.99 -17.54
C HIS A 75 -2.36 1.81 -18.83
N PRO A 76 -2.81 1.32 -20.00
CA PRO A 76 -2.75 2.09 -21.25
C PRO A 76 -3.47 3.44 -21.17
N ASP A 77 -4.61 3.48 -20.50
CA ASP A 77 -5.39 4.70 -20.28
C ASP A 77 -4.71 5.60 -19.22
N GLU A 78 -4.39 6.84 -19.63
CA GLU A 78 -3.76 7.83 -18.75
C GLU A 78 -4.64 8.22 -17.56
N SER A 79 -5.96 8.23 -17.71
CA SER A 79 -6.88 8.58 -16.63
C SER A 79 -6.78 7.58 -15.47
N ILE A 80 -6.67 6.30 -15.78
CA ILE A 80 -6.50 5.23 -14.78
C ILE A 80 -5.13 5.34 -14.10
N ARG A 81 -4.07 5.66 -14.87
CA ARG A 81 -2.74 5.92 -14.26
C ARG A 81 -2.77 7.12 -13.31
N LYS A 82 -3.46 8.22 -13.70
CA LYS A 82 -3.64 9.40 -12.83
C LYS A 82 -4.38 9.06 -11.54
N ASN A 83 -5.42 8.22 -11.62
CA ASN A 83 -6.11 7.73 -10.44
C ASN A 83 -5.16 6.91 -9.55
N GLY A 84 -4.34 6.04 -10.13
CA GLY A 84 -3.31 5.28 -9.42
C GLY A 84 -2.31 6.19 -8.70
N MET A 85 -1.79 7.22 -9.39
CA MET A 85 -0.89 8.21 -8.79
C MET A 85 -1.55 8.95 -7.62
N SER A 86 -2.81 9.36 -7.78
CA SER A 86 -3.57 10.03 -6.72
C SER A 86 -3.80 9.13 -5.51
N TYR A 87 -4.11 7.86 -5.76
CA TYR A 87 -4.31 6.87 -4.71
C TYR A 87 -3.02 6.61 -3.90
N VAL A 88 -1.89 6.39 -4.57
CA VAL A 88 -0.61 6.16 -3.85
C VAL A 88 -0.19 7.40 -3.06
N ARG A 89 -0.38 8.62 -3.59
CA ARG A 89 -0.17 9.86 -2.82
C ARG A 89 -1.06 9.92 -1.58
N HIS A 90 -2.34 9.54 -1.71
CA HIS A 90 -3.25 9.46 -0.57
C HIS A 90 -2.74 8.47 0.49
N CYS A 91 -2.25 7.28 0.08
CA CYS A 91 -1.65 6.31 1.00
C CYS A 91 -0.41 6.87 1.72
N ILE A 92 0.41 7.65 1.02
CA ILE A 92 1.59 8.33 1.60
C ILE A 92 1.15 9.37 2.64
N ASP A 93 0.15 10.21 2.33
CA ASP A 93 -0.38 11.22 3.27
C ASP A 93 -1.03 10.55 4.50
N ALA A 94 -1.73 9.45 4.28
CA ALA A 94 -2.29 8.63 5.36
C ALA A 94 -1.19 8.03 6.24
N ALA A 95 -0.13 7.46 5.63
CA ALA A 95 1.03 6.91 6.34
C ALA A 95 1.70 7.98 7.21
N GLN A 96 1.94 9.18 6.67
CA GLN A 96 2.47 10.30 7.43
C GLN A 96 1.59 10.63 8.64
N THR A 97 0.27 10.70 8.45
CA THR A 97 -0.69 11.03 9.51
C THR A 97 -0.77 9.95 10.57
N LEU A 98 -0.71 8.68 10.18
CA LEU A 98 -0.73 7.52 11.06
C LEU A 98 0.61 7.31 11.81
N GLY A 99 1.69 7.97 11.37
CA GLY A 99 3.03 7.75 11.88
C GLY A 99 3.68 6.46 11.35
N SER A 100 3.19 5.95 10.21
CA SER A 100 3.81 4.83 9.50
C SER A 100 5.06 5.30 8.75
N PRO A 101 6.20 4.61 8.91
CA PRO A 101 7.42 4.95 8.18
C PRO A 101 7.38 4.50 6.71
N THR A 102 6.39 3.68 6.33
CA THR A 102 6.34 3.07 4.99
C THR A 102 4.92 2.93 4.46
N VAL A 103 4.82 2.94 3.12
CA VAL A 103 3.69 2.37 2.37
C VAL A 103 4.25 1.20 1.56
N CYS A 104 3.73 0.00 1.78
CA CYS A 104 4.13 -1.20 1.04
C CYS A 104 2.96 -1.77 0.23
N GLY A 105 3.27 -2.69 -0.66
CA GLY A 105 2.28 -3.41 -1.45
C GLY A 105 2.61 -3.46 -2.95
N PRO A 106 1.72 -3.99 -3.78
CA PRO A 106 1.89 -4.07 -5.23
C PRO A 106 1.63 -2.70 -5.88
N LEU A 107 2.54 -1.73 -5.63
CA LEU A 107 2.43 -0.34 -6.06
C LEU A 107 2.75 -0.16 -7.56
N TYR A 108 2.20 -0.98 -8.44
CA TYR A 108 2.53 -0.93 -9.86
C TYR A 108 1.35 -1.19 -10.80
N SER A 109 0.62 -2.27 -10.62
CA SER A 109 -0.50 -2.62 -11.50
C SER A 109 -1.69 -3.14 -10.70
N ALA A 110 -2.85 -3.13 -11.32
CA ALA A 110 -4.04 -3.76 -10.75
C ALA A 110 -3.77 -5.23 -10.41
N VAL A 111 -4.17 -5.66 -9.24
CA VAL A 111 -4.21 -7.08 -8.85
C VAL A 111 -5.22 -7.78 -9.76
N GLY A 112 -4.84 -8.94 -10.30
CA GLY A 112 -5.62 -9.65 -11.30
C GLY A 112 -5.15 -9.44 -12.75
N ARG A 113 -4.10 -8.62 -12.98
CA ARG A 113 -3.44 -8.46 -14.27
C ARG A 113 -2.55 -9.66 -14.57
N THR A 114 -3.13 -10.75 -15.07
CA THR A 114 -2.46 -12.05 -15.23
C THR A 114 -2.17 -12.46 -16.69
N TRP A 115 -2.56 -11.63 -17.67
CA TRP A 115 -2.27 -11.91 -19.09
C TRP A 115 -0.79 -11.71 -19.42
N GLN A 116 -0.33 -12.43 -20.41
CA GLN A 116 1.03 -12.31 -20.90
C GLN A 116 1.16 -11.06 -21.78
N ALA A 117 2.10 -10.18 -21.43
CA ALA A 117 2.48 -9.04 -22.23
C ALA A 117 3.59 -9.43 -23.24
N THR A 118 3.62 -8.78 -24.39
CA THR A 118 4.76 -8.85 -25.32
C THR A 118 5.98 -8.15 -24.71
N ASP A 119 7.16 -8.39 -25.27
CA ASP A 119 8.40 -7.77 -24.79
C ASP A 119 8.33 -6.23 -24.90
N ASP A 120 7.75 -5.70 -25.97
CA ASP A 120 7.56 -4.26 -26.17
C ASP A 120 6.59 -3.65 -25.17
N GLU A 121 5.48 -4.33 -24.90
CA GLU A 121 4.52 -3.91 -23.87
C GLU A 121 5.16 -3.94 -22.49
N ARG A 122 5.91 -5.00 -22.18
CA ARG A 122 6.60 -5.10 -20.89
C ARG A 122 7.63 -4.00 -20.71
N LYS A 123 8.41 -3.68 -21.76
CA LYS A 123 9.37 -2.59 -21.72
C LYS A 123 8.69 -1.24 -21.48
N ARG A 124 7.63 -0.95 -22.24
CA ARG A 124 6.79 0.25 -22.04
C ARG A 124 6.28 0.35 -20.61
N ASP A 125 5.75 -0.76 -20.07
CA ASP A 125 5.17 -0.79 -18.74
C ASP A 125 6.23 -0.56 -17.65
N VAL A 126 7.45 -1.09 -17.81
CA VAL A 126 8.59 -0.82 -16.93
C VAL A 126 8.98 0.65 -16.99
N ASP A 127 9.13 1.22 -18.19
CA ASP A 127 9.50 2.63 -18.37
C ASP A 127 8.45 3.57 -17.74
N LEU A 128 7.16 3.26 -17.89
CA LEU A 128 6.06 3.99 -17.24
C LEU A 128 6.16 3.90 -15.72
N LEU A 129 6.31 2.68 -15.19
CA LEU A 129 6.38 2.46 -13.75
C LEU A 129 7.54 3.20 -13.11
N VAL A 130 8.74 3.08 -13.68
CA VAL A 130 9.95 3.73 -13.16
C VAL A 130 9.77 5.24 -13.05
N ASN A 131 9.18 5.87 -14.08
CA ASN A 131 8.93 7.31 -14.06
C ASN A 131 7.94 7.72 -12.96
N GLN A 132 6.85 6.98 -12.80
CA GLN A 132 5.84 7.26 -11.78
C GLN A 132 6.34 6.98 -10.36
N LEU A 133 7.08 5.89 -10.16
CA LEU A 133 7.67 5.59 -8.85
C LEU A 133 8.73 6.62 -8.44
N ARG A 134 9.49 7.19 -9.37
CA ARG A 134 10.41 8.30 -9.06
C ARG A 134 9.66 9.53 -8.54
N GLU A 135 8.57 9.89 -9.18
CA GLU A 135 7.73 11.01 -8.74
C GLU A 135 7.12 10.73 -7.36
N LEU A 136 6.55 9.54 -7.17
CA LEU A 136 5.97 9.11 -5.90
C LEU A 136 7.02 9.01 -4.78
N SER A 137 8.24 8.55 -5.09
CA SER A 137 9.33 8.47 -4.11
C SER A 137 9.78 9.85 -3.65
N THR A 138 9.82 10.85 -4.55
CA THR A 138 10.10 12.23 -4.16
C THR A 138 9.02 12.75 -3.22
N TYR A 139 7.74 12.54 -3.58
CA TYR A 139 6.60 12.94 -2.76
C TYR A 139 6.60 12.28 -1.37
N ALA A 140 6.97 11.00 -1.32
CA ALA A 140 7.06 10.23 -0.07
C ALA A 140 8.22 10.72 0.81
N ALA A 141 9.40 10.97 0.21
CA ALA A 141 10.58 11.46 0.91
C ALA A 141 10.33 12.81 1.61
N GLU A 142 9.60 13.75 0.97
CA GLU A 142 9.18 15.02 1.57
C GLU A 142 8.31 14.84 2.82
N ARG A 143 7.69 13.68 2.99
CA ARG A 143 6.82 13.31 4.12
C ARG A 143 7.46 12.37 5.11
N GLY A 144 8.73 12.00 4.89
CA GLY A 144 9.45 11.06 5.73
C GLY A 144 8.92 9.61 5.60
N VAL A 145 8.28 9.27 4.47
CA VAL A 145 7.69 7.95 4.20
C VAL A 145 8.50 7.23 3.14
N GLY A 146 8.80 5.95 3.34
CA GLY A 146 9.39 5.07 2.33
C GLY A 146 8.33 4.36 1.50
N LEU A 147 8.69 3.93 0.28
CA LEU A 147 7.85 3.07 -0.55
C LEU A 147 8.48 1.68 -0.65
N GLY A 148 7.68 0.63 -0.44
CA GLY A 148 8.08 -0.75 -0.61
C GLY A 148 7.26 -1.42 -1.71
N VAL A 149 7.91 -1.81 -2.83
CA VAL A 149 7.26 -2.54 -3.91
C VAL A 149 7.24 -4.03 -3.57
N GLU A 150 6.06 -4.62 -3.50
CA GLU A 150 5.85 -6.02 -3.18
C GLU A 150 5.67 -6.86 -4.45
N PRO A 151 6.59 -7.80 -4.75
CA PRO A 151 6.36 -8.78 -5.79
C PRO A 151 5.22 -9.73 -5.42
N LEU A 152 4.25 -9.90 -6.30
CA LEU A 152 3.14 -10.81 -6.10
C LEU A 152 3.37 -12.14 -6.81
N ASN A 153 2.61 -13.16 -6.40
CA ASN A 153 2.59 -14.42 -7.12
C ASN A 153 1.95 -14.29 -8.52
N ARG A 154 2.26 -15.23 -9.41
CA ARG A 154 1.80 -15.23 -10.81
C ARG A 154 0.29 -15.36 -11.01
N PHE A 155 -0.46 -15.70 -9.99
CA PHE A 155 -1.93 -15.80 -10.06
C PHE A 155 -2.58 -14.44 -9.80
N GLU A 156 -1.84 -13.49 -9.24
CA GLU A 156 -2.29 -12.13 -8.94
C GLU A 156 -1.75 -11.12 -9.93
N THR A 157 -0.53 -11.34 -10.46
CA THR A 157 0.04 -10.48 -11.52
C THR A 157 1.00 -11.26 -12.40
N SER A 158 1.15 -10.82 -13.64
CA SER A 158 2.20 -11.30 -14.56
C SER A 158 3.39 -10.32 -14.65
N PHE A 159 3.39 -9.23 -13.88
CA PHE A 159 4.34 -8.13 -14.09
C PHE A 159 5.58 -8.20 -13.18
N ILE A 160 5.41 -8.18 -11.86
CA ILE A 160 6.51 -8.30 -10.89
C ILE A 160 6.24 -9.48 -9.97
N ASN A 161 7.00 -10.56 -10.17
CA ASN A 161 6.85 -11.82 -9.42
C ASN A 161 8.10 -12.20 -8.62
N LEU A 162 9.23 -11.56 -8.90
CA LEU A 162 10.51 -11.83 -8.26
C LEU A 162 11.07 -10.54 -7.66
N THR A 163 11.78 -10.66 -6.54
CA THR A 163 12.48 -9.52 -5.92
C THR A 163 13.47 -8.86 -6.87
N SER A 164 14.15 -9.65 -7.72
CA SER A 164 15.05 -9.13 -8.76
C SER A 164 14.38 -8.29 -9.85
N GLN A 165 13.05 -8.32 -9.93
CA GLN A 165 12.28 -7.49 -10.85
C GLN A 165 11.81 -6.17 -10.19
N ALA A 166 11.87 -6.12 -8.86
CA ALA A 166 11.47 -4.94 -8.08
C ALA A 166 12.66 -4.03 -7.70
N ILE A 167 13.89 -4.46 -8.01
CA ILE A 167 15.16 -3.76 -7.81
C ILE A 167 15.58 -3.13 -9.15
#